data_a8fb4d0eef10ba39796c4b7a57f9f033
#
_entry.id   a8fb4d0eef10ba39796c4b7a57f9f033
#
_cell.length_a   1.000
_cell.length_b   1.000
_cell.length_c   1.000
_cell.angle_alpha   90.00
_cell.angle_beta   90.00
_cell.angle_gamma   90.00
#
_symmetry.space_group_name_H-M   'P 1'
#
loop_
_entity.id
_entity.type
_entity.pdbx_description
1 polymer ?
#
loop_
_entity_poly.entity_id
_entity_poly.type
_entity_poly.pdbx_seq_one_letter_code
_entity_poly.pdbx_strand_id
1 'polypeptide(L)'
;MRVAINCLRLDPSFVGGVNTYARGLLEGFANVANGHQFQLYASDWNQGLFESFRHRKNFEVIVLDERTQSLRKSICRVALLSFSEKLYESTSNLLFRGIREMMDREADIVYTPTTFLQCFNSQRPTVLSMHDIQQVHHPEFFSWPRRLSRRITYGLSARHACFFQASSEFTKQDLLRHFRCISAEQIAVIPEGVRVEEFATPVDTISLRSRYAIPERYLLFPAQLWLHKNHMVLLQALKQIESKSGMKIPLVLTGGKFSSASRVLGYIAEQSMNYVHYLGQVPFTDLVGLYQNAAFLVMPSLHESNSLPVLEAAAAGTPVIASRIPPNEELARVLHLNLFDPLDQEELEGLLVRLWEDESAAVTQAIHNQRNVTSYSWDSSAVQYLQLFERALEAK
;
A
#
# COMPACT_ATOMS: atom_id res chain seq x y z
N MET A 1 -13.20 -1.88 -24.27
CA MET A 1 -11.99 -2.75 -24.19
C MET A 1 -12.18 -3.88 -23.20
N ARG A 2 -11.47 -4.98 -23.39
CA ARG A 2 -11.37 -6.10 -22.45
C ARG A 2 -10.00 -6.04 -21.77
N VAL A 3 -9.99 -6.01 -20.45
CA VAL A 3 -8.77 -5.89 -19.64
C VAL A 3 -8.55 -7.18 -18.86
N ALA A 4 -7.45 -7.89 -19.13
CA ALA A 4 -7.01 -9.00 -18.30
C ALA A 4 -6.22 -8.45 -17.10
N ILE A 5 -6.67 -8.71 -15.89
CA ILE A 5 -6.02 -8.28 -14.65
C ILE A 5 -5.36 -9.49 -13.98
N ASN A 6 -4.03 -9.46 -13.91
CA ASN A 6 -3.24 -10.53 -13.31
C ASN A 6 -3.20 -10.43 -11.78
N CYS A 7 -4.13 -11.09 -11.11
CA CYS A 7 -4.25 -11.11 -9.66
C CYS A 7 -3.58 -12.32 -8.98
N LEU A 8 -2.84 -13.15 -9.71
CA LEU A 8 -2.28 -14.42 -9.23
C LEU A 8 -1.31 -14.31 -8.04
N ARG A 9 -0.86 -13.11 -7.72
CA ARG A 9 0.08 -12.85 -6.63
C ARG A 9 -0.49 -12.08 -5.45
N LEU A 10 -1.75 -11.71 -5.51
CA LEU A 10 -2.41 -11.08 -4.37
C LEU A 10 -2.63 -12.12 -3.28
N ASP A 11 -2.04 -11.90 -2.12
CA ASP A 11 -2.02 -12.86 -1.00
C ASP A 11 -3.11 -12.52 0.02
N PRO A 12 -4.18 -13.35 0.15
CA PRO A 12 -5.27 -13.08 1.08
C PRO A 12 -4.83 -13.09 2.55
N SER A 13 -3.74 -13.78 2.88
CA SER A 13 -3.19 -13.79 4.23
C SER A 13 -2.43 -12.49 4.57
N PHE A 14 -2.07 -11.72 3.55
CA PHE A 14 -1.34 -10.47 3.71
C PHE A 14 -2.30 -9.28 3.75
N VAL A 15 -2.69 -8.87 4.95
CA VAL A 15 -3.42 -7.61 5.15
C VAL A 15 -2.43 -6.46 5.02
N GLY A 16 -2.43 -5.76 3.88
CA GLY A 16 -1.47 -4.68 3.62
C GLY A 16 -1.83 -3.87 2.37
N GLY A 17 -1.10 -2.79 2.12
CA GLY A 17 -1.40 -1.78 1.12
C GLY A 17 -1.71 -2.32 -0.29
N VAL A 18 -0.99 -3.35 -0.76
CA VAL A 18 -1.21 -3.90 -2.11
C VAL A 18 -2.60 -4.54 -2.26
N ASN A 19 -3.10 -5.25 -1.24
CA ASN A 19 -4.45 -5.83 -1.31
C ASN A 19 -5.53 -4.75 -1.19
N THR A 20 -5.33 -3.76 -0.30
CA THR A 20 -6.23 -2.60 -0.17
C THR A 20 -6.29 -1.82 -1.49
N TYR A 21 -5.12 -1.57 -2.08
CA TYR A 21 -4.99 -0.94 -3.38
C TYR A 21 -5.74 -1.71 -4.49
N ALA A 22 -5.45 -3.02 -4.65
CA ALA A 22 -6.07 -3.82 -5.71
C ALA A 22 -7.58 -3.85 -5.56
N ARG A 23 -8.09 -4.06 -4.34
CA ARG A 23 -9.53 -4.07 -4.05
C ARG A 23 -10.16 -2.71 -4.34
N GLY A 24 -9.58 -1.63 -3.84
CA GLY A 24 -10.11 -0.28 -4.04
C GLY A 24 -10.17 0.09 -5.53
N LEU A 25 -9.12 -0.20 -6.29
CA LEU A 25 -9.10 0.05 -7.73
C LEU A 25 -10.13 -0.78 -8.49
N LEU A 26 -10.31 -2.07 -8.15
CA LEU A 26 -11.34 -2.92 -8.77
C LEU A 26 -12.75 -2.41 -8.48
N GLU A 27 -13.01 -1.91 -7.27
CA GLU A 27 -14.29 -1.27 -6.94
C GLU A 27 -14.48 0.03 -7.72
N GLY A 28 -13.43 0.85 -7.87
CA GLY A 28 -13.45 2.01 -8.74
C GLY A 28 -13.80 1.64 -10.20
N PHE A 29 -13.19 0.61 -10.76
CA PHE A 29 -13.58 0.11 -12.09
C PHE A 29 -15.04 -0.36 -12.13
N ALA A 30 -15.53 -1.01 -11.08
CA ALA A 30 -16.93 -1.45 -11.03
C ALA A 30 -17.91 -0.27 -11.05
N ASN A 31 -17.52 0.87 -10.53
CA ASN A 31 -18.36 2.07 -10.46
C ASN A 31 -18.34 2.89 -11.76
N VAL A 32 -17.15 3.07 -12.37
CA VAL A 32 -17.01 4.08 -13.45
C VAL A 32 -16.79 3.48 -14.84
N ALA A 33 -16.42 2.21 -14.97
CA ALA A 33 -15.96 1.63 -16.22
C ALA A 33 -17.09 1.06 -17.09
N ASN A 34 -18.11 1.84 -17.38
CA ASN A 34 -19.20 1.45 -18.26
C ASN A 34 -18.69 1.12 -19.67
N GLY A 35 -19.11 -0.05 -20.21
CA GLY A 35 -18.70 -0.51 -21.54
C GLY A 35 -17.33 -1.19 -21.60
N HIS A 36 -16.63 -1.34 -20.48
CA HIS A 36 -15.41 -2.13 -20.38
C HIS A 36 -15.65 -3.47 -19.69
N GLN A 37 -14.85 -4.50 -20.01
CA GLN A 37 -14.92 -5.83 -19.42
C GLN A 37 -13.59 -6.16 -18.73
N PHE A 38 -13.64 -6.71 -17.53
CA PHE A 38 -12.50 -7.05 -16.71
C PHE A 38 -12.45 -8.54 -16.41
N GLN A 39 -11.35 -9.18 -16.77
CA GLN A 39 -11.09 -10.58 -16.48
C GLN A 39 -10.05 -10.67 -15.35
N LEU A 40 -10.48 -11.11 -14.17
CA LEU A 40 -9.63 -11.25 -13.00
C LEU A 40 -9.02 -12.65 -12.98
N TYR A 41 -7.73 -12.77 -13.30
CA TYR A 41 -7.00 -14.02 -13.24
C TYR A 41 -6.52 -14.28 -11.82
N ALA A 42 -7.20 -15.16 -11.13
CA ALA A 42 -6.95 -15.54 -9.74
C ALA A 42 -6.49 -17.01 -9.63
N SER A 43 -5.92 -17.39 -8.50
CA SER A 43 -5.70 -18.79 -8.12
C SER A 43 -6.82 -19.25 -7.19
N ASP A 44 -7.03 -20.57 -7.08
CA ASP A 44 -7.99 -21.17 -6.15
C ASP A 44 -7.77 -20.74 -4.70
N TRP A 45 -6.52 -20.49 -4.27
CA TRP A 45 -6.19 -20.04 -2.92
C TRP A 45 -6.49 -18.57 -2.63
N ASN A 46 -6.61 -17.69 -3.65
CA ASN A 46 -6.91 -16.27 -3.45
C ASN A 46 -8.22 -15.80 -4.08
N GLN A 47 -8.99 -16.69 -4.72
CA GLN A 47 -10.25 -16.35 -5.39
C GLN A 47 -11.27 -15.67 -4.46
N GLY A 48 -11.23 -15.99 -3.15
CA GLY A 48 -12.09 -15.35 -2.15
C GLY A 48 -11.95 -13.83 -2.06
N LEU A 49 -10.80 -13.26 -2.47
CA LEU A 49 -10.61 -11.81 -2.55
C LEU A 49 -11.55 -11.15 -3.59
N PHE A 50 -12.04 -11.93 -4.55
CA PHE A 50 -12.80 -11.45 -5.71
C PHE A 50 -14.27 -11.90 -5.72
N GLU A 51 -14.76 -12.47 -4.62
CA GLU A 51 -16.12 -13.00 -4.55
C GLU A 51 -17.18 -11.92 -4.83
N SER A 52 -17.01 -10.70 -4.32
CA SER A 52 -17.91 -9.58 -4.57
C SER A 52 -17.98 -9.15 -6.05
N PHE A 53 -16.99 -9.51 -6.87
CA PHE A 53 -16.95 -9.17 -8.29
C PHE A 53 -17.60 -10.22 -9.19
N ARG A 54 -17.84 -11.46 -8.71
CA ARG A 54 -18.49 -12.52 -9.50
C ARG A 54 -19.89 -12.16 -9.98
N HIS A 55 -20.57 -11.30 -9.25
CA HIS A 55 -21.94 -10.86 -9.55
C HIS A 55 -22.00 -9.52 -10.30
N ARG A 56 -20.86 -8.92 -10.64
CA ARG A 56 -20.78 -7.69 -11.41
C ARG A 56 -20.76 -8.01 -12.91
N LYS A 57 -21.68 -7.41 -13.70
CA LYS A 57 -21.85 -7.70 -15.14
C LYS A 57 -20.60 -7.46 -16.00
N ASN A 58 -19.73 -6.56 -15.57
CA ASN A 58 -18.52 -6.20 -16.27
C ASN A 58 -17.25 -6.91 -15.74
N PHE A 59 -17.40 -7.89 -14.83
CA PHE A 59 -16.31 -8.68 -14.29
C PHE A 59 -16.50 -10.16 -14.52
N GLU A 60 -15.41 -10.84 -14.84
CA GLU A 60 -15.31 -12.29 -14.92
C GLU A 60 -14.13 -12.74 -14.05
N VAL A 61 -14.34 -13.69 -13.13
CA VAL A 61 -13.28 -14.25 -12.29
C VAL A 61 -12.85 -15.60 -12.85
N ILE A 62 -11.63 -15.65 -13.39
CA ILE A 62 -11.02 -16.84 -13.99
C ILE A 62 -10.09 -17.45 -12.97
N VAL A 63 -10.43 -18.64 -12.46
CA VAL A 63 -9.67 -19.32 -11.41
C VAL A 63 -8.75 -20.37 -12.01
N LEU A 64 -7.47 -20.31 -11.65
CA LEU A 64 -6.42 -21.20 -12.10
C LEU A 64 -5.94 -22.11 -10.96
N ASP A 65 -5.66 -23.38 -11.28
CA ASP A 65 -5.26 -24.42 -10.31
C ASP A 65 -3.98 -24.08 -9.54
N GLU A 66 -4.06 -24.12 -8.20
CA GLU A 66 -2.96 -23.80 -7.28
C GLU A 66 -1.76 -24.72 -7.39
N ARG A 67 -1.98 -26.02 -7.53
CA ARG A 67 -0.88 -27.02 -7.54
C ARG A 67 0.11 -26.70 -8.63
N THR A 68 -0.41 -26.40 -9.81
CA THR A 68 0.38 -26.00 -10.98
C THR A 68 1.08 -24.65 -10.73
N GLN A 69 0.41 -23.71 -10.10
CA GLN A 69 0.96 -22.39 -9.78
C GLN A 69 2.08 -22.45 -8.73
N SER A 70 1.91 -23.24 -7.67
CA SER A 70 2.91 -23.40 -6.61
C SER A 70 4.19 -24.02 -7.14
N LEU A 71 4.09 -25.06 -7.97
CA LEU A 71 5.24 -25.70 -8.61
C LEU A 71 5.99 -24.70 -9.54
N ARG A 72 5.25 -23.96 -10.36
CA ARG A 72 5.83 -22.92 -11.23
C ARG A 72 6.58 -21.85 -10.44
N LYS A 73 6.00 -21.35 -9.34
CA LYS A 73 6.65 -20.39 -8.44
C LYS A 73 7.95 -20.96 -7.85
N SER A 74 7.96 -22.23 -7.47
CA SER A 74 9.14 -22.90 -6.91
C SER A 74 10.26 -23.03 -7.94
N ILE A 75 9.96 -23.45 -9.16
CA ILE A 75 10.94 -23.55 -10.25
C ILE A 75 11.51 -22.15 -10.60
N CYS A 76 10.67 -21.12 -10.69
CA CYS A 76 11.14 -19.75 -10.90
C CYS A 76 12.07 -19.27 -9.79
N ARG A 77 11.81 -19.64 -8.51
CA ARG A 77 12.72 -19.32 -7.40
C ARG A 77 14.09 -20.00 -7.58
N VAL A 78 14.13 -21.24 -8.04
CA VAL A 78 15.40 -21.92 -8.35
C VAL A 78 16.13 -21.22 -9.50
N ALA A 79 15.41 -20.83 -10.55
CA ALA A 79 16.00 -20.07 -11.66
C ALA A 79 16.58 -18.70 -11.21
N LEU A 80 15.97 -18.04 -10.23
CA LEU A 80 16.51 -16.81 -9.62
C LEU A 80 17.86 -17.04 -8.92
N LEU A 81 18.06 -18.24 -8.34
CA LEU A 81 19.32 -18.58 -7.67
C LEU A 81 20.49 -18.76 -8.64
N SER A 82 20.23 -18.90 -9.95
CA SER A 82 21.28 -18.95 -10.98
C SER A 82 21.91 -17.58 -11.28
N PHE A 83 21.37 -16.48 -10.74
CA PHE A 83 21.78 -15.09 -11.01
C PHE A 83 21.67 -14.66 -12.49
N SER A 84 21.04 -15.47 -13.32
CA SER A 84 20.88 -15.21 -14.75
C SER A 84 19.49 -14.66 -15.06
N GLU A 85 19.43 -13.40 -15.48
CA GLU A 85 18.18 -12.78 -15.94
C GLU A 85 17.58 -13.56 -17.13
N LYS A 86 18.42 -13.97 -18.10
CA LYS A 86 17.98 -14.75 -19.26
C LYS A 86 17.37 -16.11 -18.88
N LEU A 87 18.00 -16.81 -17.92
CA LEU A 87 17.47 -18.08 -17.45
C LEU A 87 16.14 -17.92 -16.71
N TYR A 88 16.04 -16.90 -15.86
CA TYR A 88 14.78 -16.61 -15.18
C TYR A 88 13.68 -16.22 -16.16
N GLU A 89 13.95 -15.35 -17.11
CA GLU A 89 13.01 -14.93 -18.15
C GLU A 89 12.52 -16.10 -18.99
N SER A 90 13.45 -16.92 -19.51
CA SER A 90 13.12 -18.11 -20.32
C SER A 90 12.29 -19.12 -19.53
N THR A 91 12.69 -19.40 -18.29
CA THR A 91 11.96 -20.31 -17.39
C THR A 91 10.55 -19.77 -17.09
N SER A 92 10.43 -18.50 -16.76
CA SER A 92 9.16 -17.85 -16.49
C SER A 92 8.24 -17.87 -17.70
N ASN A 93 8.76 -17.50 -18.88
CA ASN A 93 8.00 -17.52 -20.13
C ASN A 93 7.51 -18.92 -20.50
N LEU A 94 8.30 -19.97 -20.26
CA LEU A 94 7.90 -21.35 -20.49
C LEU A 94 6.80 -21.79 -19.53
N LEU A 95 7.00 -21.55 -18.24
CA LEU A 95 6.08 -22.01 -17.20
C LEU A 95 4.74 -21.29 -17.20
N PHE A 96 4.71 -20.00 -17.52
CA PHE A 96 3.49 -19.19 -17.56
C PHE A 96 2.94 -18.98 -18.98
N ARG A 97 3.48 -19.71 -19.97
CA ARG A 97 3.08 -19.61 -21.37
C ARG A 97 1.56 -19.72 -21.57
N GLY A 98 0.95 -20.78 -21.03
CA GLY A 98 -0.49 -21.00 -21.21
C GLY A 98 -1.36 -19.88 -20.60
N ILE A 99 -0.94 -19.31 -19.47
CA ILE A 99 -1.64 -18.19 -18.83
C ILE A 99 -1.50 -16.94 -19.69
N ARG A 100 -0.30 -16.64 -20.17
CA ARG A 100 -0.05 -15.51 -21.06
C ARG A 100 -0.86 -15.62 -22.34
N GLU A 101 -0.84 -16.80 -23.02
CA GLU A 101 -1.58 -17.03 -24.25
C GLU A 101 -3.10 -16.92 -24.05
N MET A 102 -3.60 -17.30 -22.87
CA MET A 102 -5.00 -17.10 -22.50
C MET A 102 -5.35 -15.61 -22.40
N MET A 103 -4.57 -14.84 -21.63
CA MET A 103 -4.74 -13.39 -21.49
C MET A 103 -4.64 -12.69 -22.86
N ASP A 104 -3.62 -13.04 -23.67
CA ASP A 104 -3.39 -12.46 -24.97
C ASP A 104 -4.52 -12.71 -25.97
N ARG A 105 -5.18 -13.87 -25.89
CA ARG A 105 -6.29 -14.24 -26.78
C ARG A 105 -7.59 -13.52 -26.39
N GLU A 106 -7.85 -13.38 -25.10
CA GLU A 106 -9.16 -12.96 -24.60
C GLU A 106 -9.25 -11.47 -24.28
N ALA A 107 -8.11 -10.79 -24.09
CA ALA A 107 -8.06 -9.39 -23.72
C ALA A 107 -7.44 -8.50 -24.81
N ASP A 108 -7.74 -7.21 -24.75
CA ASP A 108 -7.13 -6.17 -25.57
C ASP A 108 -5.86 -5.64 -24.88
N ILE A 109 -5.81 -5.67 -23.55
CA ILE A 109 -4.73 -5.19 -22.70
C ILE A 109 -4.53 -6.09 -21.49
N VAL A 110 -3.29 -6.20 -21.01
CA VAL A 110 -2.94 -6.92 -19.78
C VAL A 110 -2.49 -5.94 -18.71
N TYR A 111 -3.14 -5.99 -17.55
CA TYR A 111 -2.79 -5.17 -16.40
C TYR A 111 -2.30 -6.03 -15.23
N THR A 112 -1.22 -5.60 -14.57
CA THR A 112 -0.66 -6.25 -13.38
C THR A 112 -0.63 -5.26 -12.22
N PRO A 113 -1.48 -5.44 -11.17
CA PRO A 113 -1.56 -4.53 -10.02
C PRO A 113 -0.44 -4.72 -8.99
N THR A 114 0.57 -5.53 -9.29
CA THR A 114 1.73 -5.79 -8.43
C THR A 114 3.00 -5.33 -9.11
N THR A 115 4.05 -5.01 -8.32
CA THR A 115 5.27 -4.32 -8.77
C THR A 115 6.08 -5.05 -9.85
N PHE A 116 5.78 -6.29 -10.20
CA PHE A 116 6.50 -7.02 -11.24
C PHE A 116 5.63 -8.03 -12.00
N LEU A 117 6.02 -8.28 -13.25
CA LEU A 117 5.39 -9.24 -14.14
C LEU A 117 5.79 -10.68 -13.78
N GLN A 118 4.85 -11.61 -13.95
CA GLN A 118 5.13 -13.06 -13.85
C GLN A 118 5.43 -13.70 -15.19
N CYS A 119 4.84 -13.18 -16.26
CA CYS A 119 5.10 -13.61 -17.62
C CYS A 119 5.49 -12.40 -18.47
N PHE A 120 6.42 -12.64 -19.38
CA PHE A 120 6.98 -11.63 -20.25
C PHE A 120 6.56 -11.91 -21.70
N ASN A 121 6.84 -10.99 -22.62
CA ASN A 121 6.55 -11.14 -24.05
C ASN A 121 5.06 -11.35 -24.36
N SER A 122 4.16 -10.64 -23.65
CA SER A 122 2.75 -10.57 -24.05
C SER A 122 2.61 -9.96 -25.44
N GLN A 123 1.65 -10.46 -26.24
CA GLN A 123 1.28 -9.90 -27.53
C GLN A 123 0.34 -8.69 -27.38
N ARG A 124 -0.16 -8.46 -26.17
CA ARG A 124 -0.99 -7.30 -25.83
C ARG A 124 -0.20 -6.24 -25.08
N PRO A 125 -0.55 -4.95 -25.22
CA PRO A 125 0.02 -3.93 -24.37
C PRO A 125 -0.10 -4.30 -22.90
N THR A 126 0.98 -4.13 -22.15
CA THR A 126 1.05 -4.51 -20.74
C THR A 126 1.25 -3.27 -19.89
N VAL A 127 0.34 -3.06 -18.94
CA VAL A 127 0.43 -1.99 -17.93
C VAL A 127 0.79 -2.59 -16.58
N LEU A 128 1.71 -1.96 -15.88
CA LEU A 128 2.24 -2.43 -14.60
C LEU A 128 2.15 -1.33 -13.54
N SER A 129 1.61 -1.65 -12.35
CA SER A 129 1.74 -0.77 -11.19
C SER A 129 3.07 -1.01 -10.49
N MET A 130 3.98 -0.05 -10.56
CA MET A 130 5.24 -0.09 -9.83
C MET A 130 5.13 0.75 -8.55
N HIS A 131 4.76 0.10 -7.45
CA HIS A 131 4.49 0.80 -6.19
C HIS A 131 5.74 1.45 -5.60
N ASP A 132 6.86 0.71 -5.52
CA ASP A 132 8.11 1.22 -4.97
C ASP A 132 9.34 0.45 -5.49
N ILE A 133 10.51 1.04 -5.23
CA ILE A 133 11.81 0.39 -5.32
C ILE A 133 12.56 0.53 -3.99
N GLN A 134 11.87 0.34 -2.87
CA GLN A 134 12.36 0.51 -1.51
C GLN A 134 13.73 -0.15 -1.25
N GLN A 135 14.02 -1.31 -1.87
CA GLN A 135 15.30 -2.00 -1.72
C GLN A 135 16.51 -1.21 -2.24
N VAL A 136 16.28 -0.14 -2.99
CA VAL A 136 17.32 0.75 -3.49
C VAL A 136 17.64 1.81 -2.43
N HIS A 137 16.61 2.38 -1.80
CA HIS A 137 16.74 3.41 -0.78
C HIS A 137 17.18 2.83 0.57
N HIS A 138 16.63 1.66 0.91
CA HIS A 138 16.85 0.99 2.19
C HIS A 138 17.30 -0.46 1.99
N PRO A 139 18.50 -0.68 1.39
CA PRO A 139 19.02 -2.03 1.14
C PRO A 139 19.22 -2.84 2.43
N GLU A 140 19.43 -2.17 3.57
CA GLU A 140 19.59 -2.78 4.90
C GLU A 140 18.33 -3.49 5.40
N PHE A 141 17.14 -3.17 4.87
CA PHE A 141 15.89 -3.84 5.25
C PHE A 141 15.66 -5.16 4.50
N PHE A 142 16.53 -5.48 3.54
CA PHE A 142 16.38 -6.65 2.67
C PHE A 142 17.61 -7.54 2.70
N SER A 143 17.39 -8.86 2.86
CA SER A 143 18.45 -9.82 2.64
C SER A 143 18.99 -9.75 1.21
N TRP A 144 20.26 -10.07 1.00
CA TRP A 144 20.87 -9.99 -0.33
C TRP A 144 20.15 -10.86 -1.40
N PRO A 145 19.64 -12.08 -1.10
CA PRO A 145 18.88 -12.84 -2.10
C PRO A 145 17.59 -12.14 -2.50
N ARG A 146 16.94 -11.45 -1.55
CA ARG A 146 15.72 -10.68 -1.82
C ARG A 146 15.99 -9.45 -2.65
N ARG A 147 17.10 -8.75 -2.41
CA ARG A 147 17.57 -7.62 -3.23
C ARG A 147 17.87 -8.05 -4.66
N LEU A 148 18.58 -9.18 -4.83
CA LEU A 148 18.86 -9.74 -6.14
C LEU A 148 17.59 -10.17 -6.88
N SER A 149 16.68 -10.85 -6.20
CA SER A 149 15.39 -11.24 -6.78
C SER A 149 14.62 -10.02 -7.30
N ARG A 150 14.53 -8.94 -6.50
CA ARG A 150 13.88 -7.70 -6.92
C ARG A 150 14.62 -7.04 -8.08
N ARG A 151 15.96 -7.01 -8.06
CA ARG A 151 16.75 -6.46 -9.16
C ARG A 151 16.41 -7.16 -10.48
N ILE A 152 16.37 -8.49 -10.50
CA ILE A 152 16.06 -9.29 -11.68
C ILE A 152 14.60 -9.09 -12.11
N THR A 153 13.66 -9.29 -11.20
CA THR A 153 12.22 -9.25 -11.54
C THR A 153 11.74 -7.87 -11.93
N TYR A 154 12.18 -6.81 -11.23
CA TYR A 154 11.81 -5.43 -11.55
C TYR A 154 12.50 -4.94 -12.82
N GLY A 155 13.79 -5.30 -13.03
CA GLY A 155 14.52 -4.97 -14.25
C GLY A 155 13.91 -5.59 -15.50
N LEU A 156 13.49 -6.87 -15.43
CA LEU A 156 12.75 -7.52 -16.51
C LEU A 156 11.39 -6.87 -16.73
N SER A 157 10.65 -6.60 -15.66
CA SER A 157 9.35 -5.96 -15.75
C SER A 157 9.42 -4.57 -16.40
N ALA A 158 10.46 -3.80 -16.06
CA ALA A 158 10.71 -2.49 -16.64
C ALA A 158 10.98 -2.55 -18.15
N ARG A 159 11.55 -3.66 -18.66
CA ARG A 159 11.81 -3.84 -20.10
C ARG A 159 10.62 -4.38 -20.89
N HIS A 160 9.71 -5.07 -20.23
CA HIS A 160 8.60 -5.79 -20.88
C HIS A 160 7.24 -5.13 -20.74
N ALA A 161 7.03 -4.29 -19.73
CA ALA A 161 5.81 -3.50 -19.65
C ALA A 161 5.87 -2.29 -20.61
N CYS A 162 4.74 -1.96 -21.22
CA CYS A 162 4.66 -0.83 -22.17
C CYS A 162 4.39 0.48 -21.41
N PHE A 163 3.58 0.42 -20.35
CA PHE A 163 3.23 1.57 -19.54
C PHE A 163 3.24 1.21 -18.04
N PHE A 164 3.42 2.24 -17.23
CA PHE A 164 3.56 2.12 -15.79
C PHE A 164 2.64 3.08 -15.06
N GLN A 165 2.08 2.63 -13.95
CA GLN A 165 1.50 3.53 -12.97
C GLN A 165 2.50 3.70 -11.83
N ALA A 166 2.65 4.93 -11.36
CA ALA A 166 3.32 5.31 -10.13
C ALA A 166 2.32 6.03 -9.21
N SER A 167 2.39 5.79 -7.89
CA SER A 167 1.43 6.36 -6.94
C SER A 167 1.68 7.84 -6.61
N SER A 168 2.90 8.34 -6.89
CA SER A 168 3.35 9.70 -6.61
C SER A 168 4.35 10.15 -7.67
N GLU A 169 4.55 11.46 -7.76
CA GLU A 169 5.60 12.03 -8.62
C GLU A 169 6.99 11.58 -8.15
N PHE A 170 7.17 11.45 -6.82
CA PHE A 170 8.39 10.87 -6.27
C PHE A 170 8.67 9.48 -6.83
N THR A 171 7.67 8.58 -6.80
CA THR A 171 7.82 7.23 -7.34
C THR A 171 8.13 7.27 -8.85
N LYS A 172 7.48 8.14 -9.62
CA LYS A 172 7.78 8.33 -11.05
C LYS A 172 9.24 8.73 -11.28
N GLN A 173 9.71 9.75 -10.57
CA GLN A 173 11.10 10.23 -10.69
C GLN A 173 12.09 9.14 -10.28
N ASP A 174 11.75 8.36 -9.29
CA ASP A 174 12.58 7.27 -8.79
C ASP A 174 12.71 6.15 -9.84
N LEU A 175 11.60 5.77 -10.49
CA LEU A 175 11.60 4.81 -11.58
C LEU A 175 12.46 5.29 -12.77
N LEU A 176 12.33 6.55 -13.17
CA LEU A 176 13.12 7.14 -14.27
C LEU A 176 14.61 7.16 -13.97
N ARG A 177 15.02 7.41 -12.73
CA ARG A 177 16.43 7.38 -12.31
C ARG A 177 17.02 5.98 -12.35
N HIS A 178 16.23 4.97 -12.00
CA HIS A 178 16.71 3.59 -11.84
C HIS A 178 16.59 2.74 -13.10
N PHE A 179 15.55 2.94 -13.92
CA PHE A 179 15.27 2.14 -15.10
C PHE A 179 15.41 3.00 -16.37
N ARG A 180 16.62 3.06 -16.91
CA ARG A 180 16.92 3.83 -18.13
C ARG A 180 16.14 3.38 -19.38
N CYS A 181 15.48 2.23 -19.33
CA CYS A 181 14.64 1.71 -20.42
C CYS A 181 13.20 2.26 -20.37
N ILE A 182 12.84 3.02 -19.33
CA ILE A 182 11.50 3.62 -19.19
C ILE A 182 11.61 5.11 -19.50
N SER A 183 10.72 5.63 -20.35
CA SER A 183 10.59 7.08 -20.60
C SER A 183 9.49 7.71 -19.73
N ALA A 184 9.54 9.04 -19.60
CA ALA A 184 8.58 9.78 -18.79
C ALA A 184 7.14 9.66 -19.31
N GLU A 185 6.97 9.50 -20.62
CA GLU A 185 5.69 9.34 -21.31
C GLU A 185 5.04 7.99 -21.02
N GLN A 186 5.85 6.98 -20.67
CA GLN A 186 5.35 5.66 -20.29
C GLN A 186 4.84 5.59 -18.85
N ILE A 187 5.09 6.61 -18.01
CA ILE A 187 4.67 6.61 -16.61
C ILE A 187 3.53 7.59 -16.39
N ALA A 188 2.38 7.07 -15.96
CA ALA A 188 1.29 7.88 -15.42
C ALA A 188 1.37 7.94 -13.89
N VAL A 189 1.29 9.13 -13.32
CA VAL A 189 1.12 9.30 -11.88
C VAL A 189 -0.37 9.22 -11.59
N ILE A 190 -0.78 8.13 -10.96
CA ILE A 190 -2.18 7.88 -10.57
C ILE A 190 -2.16 7.58 -9.07
N PRO A 191 -2.59 8.53 -8.23
CA PRO A 191 -2.62 8.34 -6.79
C PRO A 191 -3.56 7.21 -6.38
N GLU A 192 -3.27 6.62 -5.24
CA GLU A 192 -4.19 5.69 -4.58
C GLU A 192 -5.39 6.47 -4.03
N GLY A 193 -6.53 5.82 -3.96
CA GLY A 193 -7.76 6.40 -3.44
C GLY A 193 -8.08 5.95 -2.01
N VAL A 194 -9.09 6.57 -1.43
CA VAL A 194 -9.75 6.15 -0.21
C VAL A 194 -11.26 6.14 -0.42
N ARG A 195 -11.97 5.25 0.27
CA ARG A 195 -13.44 5.19 0.27
C ARG A 195 -13.97 6.03 1.44
N VAL A 196 -14.17 7.31 1.17
CA VAL A 196 -14.55 8.29 2.20
C VAL A 196 -15.81 7.85 2.96
N GLU A 197 -16.78 7.25 2.27
CA GLU A 197 -18.05 6.80 2.84
C GLU A 197 -17.87 5.73 3.92
N GLU A 198 -16.88 4.84 3.76
CA GLU A 198 -16.59 3.82 4.76
C GLU A 198 -16.03 4.42 6.05
N PHE A 199 -15.18 5.44 5.92
CA PHE A 199 -14.60 6.15 7.06
C PHE A 199 -15.52 7.20 7.67
N ALA A 200 -16.55 7.63 6.95
CA ALA A 200 -17.58 8.53 7.48
C ALA A 200 -18.70 7.80 8.25
N THR A 201 -18.85 6.48 8.09
CA THR A 201 -19.88 5.68 8.79
C THR A 201 -19.52 5.57 10.26
N PRO A 202 -20.38 6.08 11.22
CA PRO A 202 -20.08 6.01 12.63
C PRO A 202 -19.95 4.57 13.14
N VAL A 203 -18.93 4.32 13.96
CA VAL A 203 -18.71 3.05 14.65
C VAL A 203 -19.04 3.19 16.14
N ASP A 204 -19.64 2.15 16.74
CA ASP A 204 -19.91 2.14 18.18
C ASP A 204 -18.62 2.17 19.00
N THR A 205 -18.30 3.36 19.47
CA THR A 205 -17.08 3.66 20.24
C THR A 205 -17.03 2.95 21.57
N ILE A 206 -18.18 2.78 22.26
CA ILE A 206 -18.24 2.16 23.59
C ILE A 206 -17.89 0.68 23.47
N SER A 207 -18.49 0.00 22.49
CA SER A 207 -18.20 -1.41 22.22
C SER A 207 -16.74 -1.61 21.79
N LEU A 208 -16.21 -0.72 20.95
CA LEU A 208 -14.82 -0.76 20.48
C LEU A 208 -13.84 -0.62 21.66
N ARG A 209 -14.03 0.38 22.50
CA ARG A 209 -13.19 0.63 23.69
C ARG A 209 -13.22 -0.54 24.66
N SER A 210 -14.41 -1.09 24.93
CA SER A 210 -14.57 -2.25 25.81
C SER A 210 -13.86 -3.49 25.23
N ARG A 211 -13.98 -3.73 23.93
CA ARG A 211 -13.39 -4.91 23.26
C ARG A 211 -11.87 -4.90 23.33
N TYR A 212 -11.25 -3.76 23.13
CA TYR A 212 -9.79 -3.63 23.02
C TYR A 212 -9.14 -3.03 24.27
N ALA A 213 -9.90 -2.69 25.31
CA ALA A 213 -9.41 -2.01 26.52
C ALA A 213 -8.54 -0.77 26.22
N ILE A 214 -8.95 0.02 25.21
CA ILE A 214 -8.23 1.21 24.78
C ILE A 214 -8.71 2.45 25.52
N PRO A 215 -7.80 3.44 25.75
CA PRO A 215 -8.13 4.68 26.44
C PRO A 215 -9.06 5.57 25.60
N GLU A 216 -9.62 6.58 26.24
CA GLU A 216 -10.52 7.53 25.58
C GLU A 216 -9.82 8.39 24.56
N ARG A 217 -8.59 8.82 24.85
CA ARG A 217 -7.77 9.65 24.00
C ARG A 217 -6.44 8.95 23.74
N TYR A 218 -6.07 8.77 22.47
CA TYR A 218 -4.87 8.03 22.08
C TYR A 218 -4.35 8.48 20.73
N LEU A 219 -3.06 8.23 20.50
CA LEU A 219 -2.45 8.25 19.19
C LEU A 219 -2.71 6.91 18.50
N LEU A 220 -2.99 6.91 17.20
CA LEU A 220 -3.14 5.71 16.40
C LEU A 220 -1.95 5.53 15.45
N PHE A 221 -1.39 4.33 15.40
CA PHE A 221 -0.42 3.95 14.38
C PHE A 221 -0.79 2.59 13.76
N PRO A 222 -1.56 2.57 12.66
CA PRO A 222 -2.08 1.36 12.03
C PRO A 222 -1.12 0.86 10.95
N ALA A 223 -0.03 0.27 11.36
CA ALA A 223 1.00 -0.22 10.43
C ALA A 223 1.52 -1.59 10.82
N GLN A 224 1.82 -2.41 9.82
CA GLN A 224 2.54 -3.66 10.02
C GLN A 224 3.90 -3.38 10.67
N LEU A 225 4.37 -4.26 11.57
CA LEU A 225 5.64 -4.08 12.28
C LEU A 225 6.85 -4.37 11.35
N TRP A 226 6.98 -3.52 10.30
CA TRP A 226 8.12 -3.50 9.39
C TRP A 226 9.16 -2.47 9.80
N LEU A 227 10.44 -2.71 9.48
CA LEU A 227 11.54 -1.79 9.82
C LEU A 227 11.33 -0.37 9.27
N HIS A 228 10.88 -0.25 8.01
CA HIS A 228 10.65 1.06 7.38
C HIS A 228 9.50 1.86 7.99
N LYS A 229 8.60 1.25 8.74
CA LYS A 229 7.53 1.95 9.45
C LYS A 229 8.04 2.70 10.70
N ASN A 230 9.28 2.43 11.12
CA ASN A 230 10.01 3.22 12.12
C ASN A 230 9.29 3.38 13.48
N HIS A 231 8.65 2.33 13.97
CA HIS A 231 7.95 2.32 15.27
C HIS A 231 8.84 2.78 16.42
N MET A 232 10.15 2.52 16.31
CA MET A 232 11.09 2.82 17.40
C MET A 232 11.23 4.30 17.69
N VAL A 233 11.24 5.18 16.68
CA VAL A 233 11.35 6.63 16.92
C VAL A 233 10.14 7.15 17.71
N LEU A 234 8.93 6.66 17.41
CA LEU A 234 7.71 7.03 18.12
C LEU A 234 7.74 6.53 19.57
N LEU A 235 8.12 5.26 19.80
CA LEU A 235 8.21 4.69 21.15
C LEU A 235 9.27 5.40 21.99
N GLN A 236 10.42 5.72 21.40
CA GLN A 236 11.49 6.46 22.08
C GLN A 236 11.06 7.89 22.41
N ALA A 237 10.39 8.59 21.49
CA ALA A 237 9.83 9.91 21.74
C ALA A 237 8.82 9.91 22.89
N LEU A 238 7.87 8.96 22.90
CA LEU A 238 6.88 8.82 23.98
C LEU A 238 7.54 8.52 25.34
N LYS A 239 8.56 7.65 25.35
CA LYS A 239 9.31 7.35 26.59
C LYS A 239 10.09 8.54 27.09
N GLN A 240 10.65 9.32 26.21
CA GLN A 240 11.38 10.53 26.57
C GLN A 240 10.45 11.61 27.13
N ILE A 241 9.25 11.79 26.55
CA ILE A 241 8.20 12.69 27.09
C ILE A 241 7.82 12.26 28.51
N GLU A 242 7.53 10.96 28.73
CA GLU A 242 7.25 10.42 30.05
C GLU A 242 8.38 10.74 31.04
N SER A 243 9.63 10.54 30.63
CA SER A 243 10.81 10.74 31.48
C SER A 243 11.05 12.22 31.83
N LYS A 244 10.79 13.15 30.91
CA LYS A 244 10.99 14.59 31.09
C LYS A 244 9.88 15.27 31.89
N SER A 245 8.62 14.88 31.64
CA SER A 245 7.43 15.60 32.16
C SER A 245 6.49 14.74 33.01
N GLY A 246 6.69 13.43 33.05
CA GLY A 246 5.71 12.50 33.64
C GLY A 246 4.47 12.25 32.78
N MET A 247 4.35 12.94 31.63
CA MET A 247 3.20 12.81 30.73
C MET A 247 3.22 11.48 29.98
N LYS A 248 2.16 10.69 30.11
CA LYS A 248 1.94 9.45 29.36
C LYS A 248 0.93 9.70 28.26
N ILE A 249 1.37 9.71 27.03
CA ILE A 249 0.52 9.83 25.85
C ILE A 249 0.15 8.42 25.36
N PRO A 250 -1.13 7.99 25.47
CA PRO A 250 -1.52 6.66 25.06
C PRO A 250 -1.34 6.43 23.56
N LEU A 251 -0.87 5.23 23.21
CA LEU A 251 -0.65 4.82 21.83
C LEU A 251 -1.35 3.50 21.54
N VAL A 252 -2.12 3.45 20.46
CA VAL A 252 -2.71 2.24 19.91
C VAL A 252 -1.95 1.85 18.63
N LEU A 253 -1.40 0.65 18.65
CA LEU A 253 -0.70 0.04 17.50
C LEU A 253 -1.57 -1.08 16.93
N THR A 254 -1.77 -1.11 15.62
CA THR A 254 -2.37 -2.25 14.92
C THR A 254 -1.44 -2.78 13.84
N GLY A 255 -1.74 -3.97 13.31
CA GLY A 255 -0.98 -4.60 12.24
C GLY A 255 -0.28 -5.89 12.65
N GLY A 256 0.14 -6.66 11.67
CA GLY A 256 0.79 -7.97 11.89
C GLY A 256 2.25 -7.85 12.34
N LYS A 257 2.75 -8.96 12.90
CA LYS A 257 4.14 -9.10 13.35
C LYS A 257 5.05 -9.42 12.17
N PHE A 258 5.99 -8.53 11.89
CA PHE A 258 6.99 -8.70 10.82
C PHE A 258 8.42 -8.42 11.35
N SER A 259 9.30 -7.94 10.51
CA SER A 259 10.75 -7.88 10.78
C SER A 259 11.16 -7.05 12.01
N SER A 260 10.37 -6.07 12.43
CA SER A 260 10.65 -5.26 13.62
C SER A 260 9.89 -5.71 14.88
N ALA A 261 9.02 -6.73 14.80
CA ALA A 261 8.11 -7.09 15.87
C ALA A 261 8.79 -7.39 17.21
N SER A 262 9.82 -8.23 17.21
CA SER A 262 10.55 -8.58 18.44
C SER A 262 11.19 -7.35 19.10
N ARG A 263 11.78 -6.45 18.30
CA ARG A 263 12.40 -5.21 18.79
C ARG A 263 11.36 -4.25 19.37
N VAL A 264 10.23 -4.05 18.66
CA VAL A 264 9.16 -3.14 19.07
C VAL A 264 8.49 -3.62 20.35
N LEU A 265 8.02 -4.88 20.36
CA LEU A 265 7.31 -5.44 21.53
C LEU A 265 8.25 -5.65 22.72
N GLY A 266 9.52 -6.02 22.48
CA GLY A 266 10.54 -6.11 23.50
C GLY A 266 10.79 -4.76 24.18
N TYR A 267 10.95 -3.68 23.41
CA TYR A 267 11.14 -2.34 23.93
C TYR A 267 9.96 -1.86 24.80
N ILE A 268 8.71 -2.11 24.34
CA ILE A 268 7.51 -1.77 25.10
C ILE A 268 7.53 -2.45 26.47
N ALA A 269 7.86 -3.75 26.52
CA ALA A 269 7.94 -4.53 27.74
C ALA A 269 9.09 -4.08 28.66
N GLU A 270 10.30 -3.93 28.13
CA GLU A 270 11.50 -3.50 28.87
C GLU A 270 11.34 -2.12 29.49
N GLN A 271 10.72 -1.17 28.76
CA GLN A 271 10.46 0.17 29.24
C GLN A 271 9.17 0.31 30.07
N SER A 272 8.45 -0.79 30.32
CA SER A 272 7.20 -0.81 31.08
C SER A 272 6.16 0.20 30.56
N MET A 273 6.04 0.34 29.23
CA MET A 273 5.15 1.31 28.59
C MET A 273 3.68 0.82 28.58
N ASN A 274 3.06 0.79 29.77
CA ASN A 274 1.69 0.27 29.96
C ASN A 274 0.58 1.10 29.29
N TYR A 275 0.93 2.25 28.72
CA TYR A 275 0.06 3.13 27.94
C TYR A 275 0.17 2.88 26.43
N VAL A 276 0.93 1.86 26.00
CA VAL A 276 1.03 1.42 24.60
C VAL A 276 0.24 0.11 24.42
N HIS A 277 -0.78 0.14 23.58
CA HIS A 277 -1.70 -0.97 23.32
C HIS A 277 -1.44 -1.56 21.95
N TYR A 278 -0.84 -2.76 21.86
CA TYR A 278 -0.68 -3.47 20.61
C TYR A 278 -1.83 -4.45 20.38
N LEU A 279 -2.70 -4.16 19.42
CA LEU A 279 -3.92 -4.92 19.14
C LEU A 279 -3.72 -6.05 18.11
N GLY A 280 -2.57 -6.09 17.43
CA GLY A 280 -2.40 -6.98 16.29
C GLY A 280 -3.24 -6.55 15.08
N GLN A 281 -3.60 -7.51 14.24
CA GLN A 281 -4.53 -7.24 13.13
C GLN A 281 -5.96 -7.15 13.67
N VAL A 282 -6.66 -6.10 13.25
CA VAL A 282 -8.07 -5.87 13.61
C VAL A 282 -8.95 -5.93 12.37
N PRO A 283 -10.24 -6.27 12.51
CA PRO A 283 -11.21 -6.14 11.40
C PRO A 283 -11.25 -4.71 10.84
N PHE A 284 -11.55 -4.58 9.55
CA PHE A 284 -11.59 -3.27 8.90
C PHE A 284 -12.59 -2.30 9.55
N THR A 285 -13.78 -2.80 9.94
CA THR A 285 -14.78 -2.00 10.66
C THR A 285 -14.26 -1.46 11.99
N ASP A 286 -13.49 -2.26 12.73
CA ASP A 286 -12.88 -1.83 13.98
C ASP A 286 -11.75 -0.82 13.71
N LEU A 287 -10.98 -1.01 12.63
CA LEU A 287 -9.94 -0.07 12.20
C LEU A 287 -10.54 1.31 11.87
N VAL A 288 -11.67 1.35 11.18
CA VAL A 288 -12.41 2.61 10.93
C VAL A 288 -12.77 3.30 12.25
N GLY A 289 -13.30 2.56 13.21
CA GLY A 289 -13.62 3.10 14.54
C GLY A 289 -12.37 3.59 15.30
N LEU A 290 -11.23 2.90 15.15
CA LEU A 290 -9.97 3.35 15.74
C LEU A 290 -9.49 4.67 15.13
N TYR A 291 -9.62 4.87 13.83
CA TYR A 291 -9.33 6.15 13.19
C TYR A 291 -10.25 7.25 13.71
N GLN A 292 -11.57 7.03 13.68
CA GLN A 292 -12.56 8.05 14.07
C GLN A 292 -12.41 8.55 15.52
N ASN A 293 -11.83 7.75 16.40
CA ASN A 293 -11.67 8.05 17.81
C ASN A 293 -10.24 8.39 18.23
N ALA A 294 -9.28 8.34 17.32
CA ALA A 294 -7.91 8.73 17.60
C ALA A 294 -7.79 10.26 17.72
N ALA A 295 -7.02 10.73 18.69
CA ALA A 295 -6.65 12.14 18.75
C ALA A 295 -5.79 12.54 17.55
N PHE A 296 -4.85 11.68 17.16
CA PHE A 296 -3.99 11.84 15.98
C PHE A 296 -3.64 10.49 15.39
N LEU A 297 -3.53 10.44 14.05
CA LEU A 297 -2.71 9.45 13.37
C LEU A 297 -1.25 9.87 13.47
N VAL A 298 -0.34 8.93 13.79
CA VAL A 298 1.11 9.15 13.72
C VAL A 298 1.73 8.16 12.75
N MET A 299 2.40 8.66 11.68
CA MET A 299 3.05 7.86 10.64
C MET A 299 4.54 8.22 10.51
N PRO A 300 5.42 7.65 11.34
CA PRO A 300 6.84 7.99 11.38
C PRO A 300 7.69 7.24 10.35
N SER A 301 7.10 6.80 9.24
CA SER A 301 7.73 5.94 8.25
C SER A 301 8.98 6.56 7.61
N LEU A 302 9.99 5.74 7.37
CA LEU A 302 11.21 6.12 6.63
C LEU A 302 10.99 6.11 5.11
N HIS A 303 10.01 5.35 4.64
CA HIS A 303 9.71 5.18 3.23
C HIS A 303 8.25 4.79 3.01
N GLU A 304 7.60 5.43 2.05
CA GLU A 304 6.27 5.12 1.52
C GLU A 304 6.26 5.32 0.00
N SER A 305 5.36 4.64 -0.70
CA SER A 305 5.03 4.94 -2.10
C SER A 305 3.87 5.92 -2.19
N ASN A 306 2.86 5.66 -1.36
CA ASN A 306 1.75 6.51 -1.01
C ASN A 306 1.35 6.15 0.42
N SER A 307 0.93 7.11 1.21
CA SER A 307 0.56 6.87 2.60
C SER A 307 -0.95 6.66 2.73
N LEU A 308 -1.46 5.49 2.34
CA LEU A 308 -2.89 5.14 2.52
C LEU A 308 -3.43 5.48 3.91
N PRO A 309 -2.73 5.16 5.03
CA PRO A 309 -3.20 5.54 6.36
C PRO A 309 -3.41 7.03 6.56
N VAL A 310 -2.66 7.89 5.85
CA VAL A 310 -2.86 9.35 5.88
C VAL A 310 -4.18 9.72 5.20
N LEU A 311 -4.50 9.11 4.05
CA LEU A 311 -5.77 9.31 3.36
C LEU A 311 -6.95 8.76 4.17
N GLU A 312 -6.79 7.61 4.80
CA GLU A 312 -7.78 6.98 5.68
C GLU A 312 -8.07 7.87 6.90
N ALA A 313 -7.04 8.41 7.54
CA ALA A 313 -7.18 9.34 8.65
C ALA A 313 -7.89 10.64 8.21
N ALA A 314 -7.50 11.18 7.07
CA ALA A 314 -8.17 12.36 6.50
C ALA A 314 -9.67 12.12 6.23
N ALA A 315 -10.03 10.93 5.70
CA ALA A 315 -11.41 10.53 5.48
C ALA A 315 -12.20 10.36 6.79
N ALA A 316 -11.56 9.82 7.82
CA ALA A 316 -12.15 9.65 9.15
C ALA A 316 -12.28 10.96 9.94
N GLY A 317 -11.67 12.06 9.48
CA GLY A 317 -11.60 13.31 10.23
C GLY A 317 -10.57 13.27 11.36
N THR A 318 -9.54 12.42 11.25
CA THR A 318 -8.47 12.29 12.22
C THR A 318 -7.30 13.18 11.83
N PRO A 319 -6.80 14.04 12.73
CA PRO A 319 -5.60 14.83 12.47
C PRO A 319 -4.36 13.96 12.27
N VAL A 320 -3.39 14.44 11.48
CA VAL A 320 -2.26 13.65 11.03
C VAL A 320 -0.93 14.27 11.43
N ILE A 321 -0.06 13.43 12.01
CA ILE A 321 1.37 13.66 12.20
C ILE A 321 2.10 12.64 11.33
N ALA A 322 2.93 13.09 10.39
CA ALA A 322 3.60 12.19 9.45
C ALA A 322 5.06 12.60 9.21
N SER A 323 5.87 11.64 8.80
CA SER A 323 7.24 11.89 8.37
C SER A 323 7.30 12.86 7.20
N ARG A 324 8.27 13.76 7.19
CA ARG A 324 8.65 14.63 6.07
C ARG A 324 9.43 13.82 5.03
N ILE A 325 8.72 12.97 4.31
CA ILE A 325 9.23 12.20 3.17
C ILE A 325 8.49 12.63 1.90
N PRO A 326 9.11 12.51 0.71
CA PRO A 326 8.54 13.08 -0.51
C PRO A 326 7.08 12.75 -0.78
N PRO A 327 6.58 11.51 -0.63
CA PRO A 327 5.16 11.24 -0.85
C PRO A 327 4.23 11.96 0.14
N ASN A 328 4.64 12.14 1.40
CA ASN A 328 3.86 12.90 2.38
C ASN A 328 3.91 14.41 2.10
N GLU A 329 5.03 14.93 1.58
CA GLU A 329 5.12 16.32 1.13
C GLU A 329 4.24 16.57 -0.10
N GLU A 330 4.07 15.58 -0.99
CA GLU A 330 3.10 15.67 -2.08
C GLU A 330 1.66 15.70 -1.56
N LEU A 331 1.29 14.84 -0.61
CA LEU A 331 -0.03 14.87 0.04
C LEU A 331 -0.26 16.18 0.79
N ALA A 332 0.78 16.76 1.40
CA ALA A 332 0.69 18.01 2.14
C ALA A 332 0.38 19.24 1.26
N ARG A 333 0.44 19.12 -0.06
CA ARG A 333 -0.02 20.17 -0.98
C ARG A 333 -1.55 20.31 -1.03
N VAL A 334 -2.25 19.26 -0.65
CA VAL A 334 -3.73 19.18 -0.67
C VAL A 334 -4.29 19.03 0.74
N LEU A 335 -3.61 18.26 1.59
CA LEU A 335 -4.00 17.99 2.98
C LEU A 335 -3.13 18.82 3.93
N HIS A 336 -3.70 19.24 5.06
CA HIS A 336 -2.90 19.79 6.14
C HIS A 336 -2.28 18.65 6.95
N LEU A 337 -0.95 18.53 6.90
CA LEU A 337 -0.20 17.51 7.64
C LEU A 337 0.79 18.19 8.58
N ASN A 338 0.93 17.69 9.81
CA ASN A 338 2.04 18.04 10.68
C ASN A 338 3.23 17.14 10.31
N LEU A 339 4.20 17.71 9.59
CA LEU A 339 5.36 16.97 9.13
C LEU A 339 6.56 17.15 10.05
N PHE A 340 7.32 16.07 10.27
CA PHE A 340 8.57 16.06 11.03
C PHE A 340 9.62 15.19 10.32
N ASP A 341 10.90 15.43 10.56
CA ASP A 341 12.00 14.59 10.07
C ASP A 341 11.94 13.20 10.74
N PRO A 342 11.78 12.10 9.98
CA PRO A 342 11.70 10.76 10.56
C PRO A 342 12.95 10.30 11.31
N LEU A 343 14.07 11.03 11.20
CA LEU A 343 15.31 10.77 11.92
C LEU A 343 15.48 11.70 13.13
N ASP A 344 14.63 12.73 13.28
CA ASP A 344 14.68 13.68 14.38
C ASP A 344 13.62 13.33 15.44
N GLN A 345 14.05 12.61 16.47
CA GLN A 345 13.20 12.25 17.61
C GLN A 345 12.76 13.48 18.41
N GLU A 346 13.61 14.50 18.54
CA GLU A 346 13.31 15.70 19.34
C GLU A 346 12.24 16.57 18.66
N GLU A 347 12.29 16.69 17.32
CA GLU A 347 11.23 17.36 16.56
C GLU A 347 9.87 16.64 16.79
N LEU A 348 9.86 15.30 16.74
CA LEU A 348 8.65 14.50 17.02
C LEU A 348 8.16 14.71 18.46
N GLU A 349 9.04 14.69 19.48
CA GLU A 349 8.67 14.93 20.87
C GLU A 349 7.99 16.29 21.04
N GLY A 350 8.61 17.35 20.53
CA GLY A 350 8.06 18.71 20.61
C GLY A 350 6.71 18.83 19.92
N LEU A 351 6.57 18.18 18.76
CA LEU A 351 5.32 18.17 18.02
C LEU A 351 4.21 17.43 18.76
N LEU A 352 4.51 16.24 19.30
CA LEU A 352 3.56 15.42 20.07
C LEU A 352 3.06 16.18 21.33
N VAL A 353 3.95 16.77 22.12
CA VAL A 353 3.57 17.53 23.32
C VAL A 353 2.68 18.70 22.94
N ARG A 354 3.09 19.52 21.99
CA ARG A 354 2.34 20.72 21.57
C ARG A 354 0.92 20.38 21.09
N LEU A 355 0.78 19.36 20.23
CA LEU A 355 -0.50 18.97 19.68
C LEU A 355 -1.36 18.17 20.67
N TRP A 356 -0.74 17.51 21.64
CA TRP A 356 -1.48 16.84 22.70
C TRP A 356 -2.08 17.82 23.70
N GLU A 357 -1.44 18.96 23.93
CA GLU A 357 -1.92 20.01 24.84
C GLU A 357 -2.92 20.98 24.16
N ASP A 358 -2.80 21.23 22.86
CA ASP A 358 -3.67 22.13 22.11
C ASP A 358 -4.45 21.41 21.01
N GLU A 359 -5.72 21.14 21.27
CA GLU A 359 -6.64 20.48 20.33
C GLU A 359 -7.18 21.42 19.23
N SER A 360 -7.05 22.72 19.38
CA SER A 360 -7.68 23.67 18.46
C SER A 360 -7.13 23.56 17.03
N ALA A 361 -5.81 23.42 16.91
CA ALA A 361 -5.14 23.19 15.63
C ALA A 361 -5.53 21.84 15.00
N ALA A 362 -5.74 20.82 15.82
CA ALA A 362 -6.15 19.49 15.40
C ALA A 362 -7.54 19.49 14.72
N VAL A 363 -8.51 20.17 15.33
CA VAL A 363 -9.87 20.30 14.77
C VAL A 363 -9.87 21.00 13.42
N THR A 364 -9.12 22.07 13.29
CA THR A 364 -8.98 22.82 12.01
C THR A 364 -8.37 21.93 10.92
N GLN A 365 -7.32 21.18 11.25
CA GLN A 365 -6.68 20.24 10.35
C GLN A 365 -7.65 19.13 9.90
N ALA A 366 -8.39 18.52 10.83
CA ALA A 366 -9.34 17.47 10.55
C ALA A 366 -10.42 17.91 9.56
N ILE A 367 -11.05 19.06 9.80
CA ILE A 367 -12.09 19.61 8.93
C ILE A 367 -11.54 19.90 7.52
N HIS A 368 -10.35 20.50 7.42
CA HIS A 368 -9.72 20.76 6.13
C HIS A 368 -9.45 19.47 5.37
N ASN A 369 -8.85 18.47 6.03
CA ASN A 369 -8.48 17.20 5.42
C ASN A 369 -9.68 16.40 4.95
N GLN A 370 -10.75 16.34 5.75
CA GLN A 370 -11.99 15.65 5.40
C GLN A 370 -12.67 16.22 4.15
N ARG A 371 -12.57 17.54 3.93
CA ARG A 371 -13.09 18.19 2.73
C ARG A 371 -12.25 17.89 1.49
N ASN A 372 -10.94 17.89 1.63
CA ASN A 372 -10.01 17.81 0.49
C ASN A 372 -9.63 16.39 0.08
N VAL A 373 -9.74 15.41 1.00
CA VAL A 373 -9.43 14.00 0.71
C VAL A 373 -10.35 13.39 -0.34
N THR A 374 -11.51 13.96 -0.60
CA THR A 374 -12.45 13.50 -1.64
C THR A 374 -11.83 13.52 -3.05
N SER A 375 -10.77 14.33 -3.26
CA SER A 375 -10.00 14.32 -4.51
C SER A 375 -9.19 13.03 -4.71
N TYR A 376 -8.96 12.28 -3.65
CA TYR A 376 -8.30 10.98 -3.65
C TYR A 376 -9.32 9.84 -3.58
N SER A 377 -10.10 9.64 -4.62
CA SER A 377 -11.07 8.55 -4.69
C SER A 377 -10.61 7.44 -5.64
N TRP A 378 -10.99 6.20 -5.33
CA TRP A 378 -10.73 5.06 -6.24
C TRP A 378 -11.43 5.21 -7.58
N ASP A 379 -12.56 5.89 -7.63
CA ASP A 379 -13.27 6.19 -8.87
C ASP A 379 -12.46 7.13 -9.76
N SER A 380 -11.86 8.18 -9.18
CA SER A 380 -10.94 9.07 -9.90
C SER A 380 -9.70 8.32 -10.39
N SER A 381 -9.11 7.47 -9.56
CA SER A 381 -7.97 6.64 -9.95
C SER A 381 -8.35 5.69 -11.09
N ALA A 382 -9.52 5.04 -11.02
CA ALA A 382 -10.01 4.14 -12.06
C ALA A 382 -10.20 4.85 -13.40
N VAL A 383 -10.75 6.08 -13.43
CA VAL A 383 -10.85 6.88 -14.65
C VAL A 383 -9.47 7.14 -15.26
N GLN A 384 -8.48 7.52 -14.45
CA GLN A 384 -7.12 7.75 -14.92
C GLN A 384 -6.45 6.45 -15.45
N TYR A 385 -6.76 5.31 -14.84
CA TYR A 385 -6.32 4.01 -15.36
C TYR A 385 -6.94 3.67 -16.72
N LEU A 386 -8.23 3.95 -16.93
CA LEU A 386 -8.87 3.75 -18.23
C LEU A 386 -8.19 4.60 -19.32
N GLN A 387 -7.86 5.85 -19.01
CA GLN A 387 -7.10 6.72 -19.92
C GLN A 387 -5.69 6.16 -20.19
N LEU A 388 -5.02 5.62 -19.17
CA LEU A 388 -3.72 4.97 -19.35
C LEU A 388 -3.82 3.72 -20.23
N PHE A 389 -4.89 2.93 -20.08
CA PHE A 389 -5.15 1.76 -20.92
C PHE A 389 -5.42 2.16 -22.37
N GLU A 390 -6.19 3.21 -22.62
CA GLU A 390 -6.44 3.74 -23.96
C GLU A 390 -5.14 4.19 -24.64
N ARG A 391 -4.30 4.96 -23.94
CA ARG A 391 -2.96 5.33 -24.42
C ARG A 391 -2.10 4.12 -24.74
N ALA A 392 -2.18 3.06 -23.93
CA ALA A 392 -1.41 1.84 -24.18
C ALA A 392 -1.89 1.08 -25.43
N LEU A 393 -3.17 1.16 -25.77
CA LEU A 393 -3.72 0.59 -26.99
C LEU A 393 -3.33 1.39 -28.24
N GLU A 394 -3.27 2.73 -28.14
CA GLU A 394 -2.91 3.62 -29.24
C GLU A 394 -1.40 3.57 -29.59
N ALA A 395 -0.56 3.27 -28.61
CA ALA A 395 0.91 3.21 -28.79
C ALA A 395 1.41 1.93 -29.49
N LYS A 396 0.53 1.00 -29.84
CA LYS A 396 0.82 -0.26 -30.51
C LYS A 396 0.70 -0.10 -32.03
#